data_5bce6967aedc2f77175fb2690de847fe
#
_entry.id   5bce6967aedc2f77175fb2690de847fe
#
_cell.length_a   1.000
_cell.length_b   1.000
_cell.length_c   1.000
_cell.angle_alpha   90.00
_cell.angle_beta   90.00
_cell.angle_gamma   90.00
#
_symmetry.space_group_name_H-M   'P 1'
#
loop_
_entity.id
_entity.type
_entity.pdbx_description
1 polymer ?
#
loop_
_entity_poly.entity_id
_entity_poly.type
_entity_poly.pdbx_seq_one_letter_code
_entity_poly.pdbx_strand_id
1 'polypeptide(L)'
;MSGTLRGIALILVFIACSGCFVLAEIALISLRDSQAKGLEGRGRRGAIVAKLNSDPNRFLAAVQVGVTLTGFMSAAFGGATLAGRLAPVLERRGLSPGAADAVALVIITLAISYVSLVVGELAPKRLALQRAESISLAVAPTVDRIAKLARPVIWLLSISTNVVVRLFGGDPTAQREQISDAEIRDLVSGSPTLGAEERQIVEEVFEAGDRQIREIMVPRTEVDFIPAQTPAYKAAQFAMERRHSRYPVIGESSDDIVGFVHVRDLFDPAMAGRTVLSLIHI
;
A
#
# COMPACT_ATOMS: atom_id res chain seq x y z
N MET A 1 -41.18 34.20 1.58
CA MET A 1 -40.18 33.74 2.56
C MET A 1 -40.01 32.20 2.55
N SER A 2 -41.06 31.39 2.45
CA SER A 2 -40.95 29.92 2.47
C SER A 2 -40.09 29.30 1.33
N GLY A 3 -40.17 29.86 0.11
CA GLY A 3 -39.41 29.34 -1.03
C GLY A 3 -37.88 29.56 -0.95
N THR A 4 -37.44 30.68 -0.35
CA THR A 4 -35.99 30.98 -0.18
C THR A 4 -35.38 30.08 0.88
N LEU A 5 -36.10 29.92 2.01
CA LEU A 5 -35.64 29.03 3.09
C LEU A 5 -35.51 27.58 2.61
N ARG A 6 -36.47 27.12 1.78
CA ARG A 6 -36.39 25.79 1.15
C ARG A 6 -35.19 25.66 0.21
N GLY A 7 -34.92 26.70 -0.63
CA GLY A 7 -33.73 26.70 -1.49
C GLY A 7 -32.41 26.67 -0.72
N ILE A 8 -32.28 27.50 0.29
CA ILE A 8 -31.07 27.51 1.17
C ILE A 8 -30.92 26.16 1.88
N ALA A 9 -32.02 25.64 2.44
CA ALA A 9 -31.96 24.32 3.13
C ALA A 9 -31.50 23.20 2.18
N LEU A 10 -32.01 23.21 0.93
CA LEU A 10 -31.61 22.21 -0.06
C LEU A 10 -30.13 22.33 -0.44
N ILE A 11 -29.62 23.55 -0.64
CA ILE A 11 -28.19 23.79 -0.90
C ILE A 11 -27.35 23.29 0.25
N LEU A 12 -27.72 23.58 1.50
CA LEU A 12 -27.00 23.12 2.69
C LEU A 12 -27.02 21.59 2.82
N VAL A 13 -28.13 20.94 2.44
CA VAL A 13 -28.21 19.47 2.41
C VAL A 13 -27.23 18.89 1.38
N PHE A 14 -27.15 19.47 0.16
CA PHE A 14 -26.18 19.01 -0.82
C PHE A 14 -24.74 19.23 -0.37
N ILE A 15 -24.43 20.38 0.25
CA ILE A 15 -23.10 20.64 0.81
C ILE A 15 -22.77 19.64 1.94
N ALA A 16 -23.72 19.36 2.81
CA ALA A 16 -23.53 18.38 3.90
C ALA A 16 -23.32 16.95 3.34
N CYS A 17 -24.09 16.56 2.32
CA CYS A 17 -23.90 15.29 1.62
C CYS A 17 -22.51 15.20 0.97
N SER A 18 -22.05 16.27 0.31
CA SER A 18 -20.69 16.34 -0.23
C SER A 18 -19.65 16.16 0.87
N GLY A 19 -19.81 16.84 2.00
CA GLY A 19 -18.94 16.71 3.15
C GLY A 19 -18.90 15.30 3.74
N CYS A 20 -20.02 14.58 3.75
CA CYS A 20 -20.07 13.18 4.16
C CYS A 20 -19.29 12.26 3.20
N PHE A 21 -19.38 12.50 1.90
CA PHE A 21 -18.58 11.76 0.92
C PHE A 21 -17.09 12.02 1.08
N VAL A 22 -16.68 13.28 1.19
CA VAL A 22 -15.27 13.67 1.40
C VAL A 22 -14.72 13.11 2.71
N LEU A 23 -15.52 13.17 3.78
CA LEU A 23 -15.18 12.59 5.08
C LEU A 23 -14.91 11.08 4.97
N ALA A 24 -15.77 10.36 4.25
CA ALA A 24 -15.66 8.93 4.03
C ALA A 24 -14.43 8.57 3.19
N GLU A 25 -14.17 9.34 2.12
CA GLU A 25 -13.02 9.16 1.25
C GLU A 25 -11.71 9.26 2.03
N ILE A 26 -11.51 10.39 2.70
CA ILE A 26 -10.25 10.67 3.40
C ILE A 26 -10.07 9.70 4.59
N ALA A 27 -11.13 9.38 5.32
CA ALA A 27 -11.03 8.43 6.42
C ALA A 27 -10.58 7.03 5.96
N LEU A 28 -11.15 6.53 4.87
CA LEU A 28 -10.80 5.21 4.33
C LEU A 28 -9.41 5.17 3.70
N ILE A 29 -8.99 6.22 2.98
CA ILE A 29 -7.66 6.28 2.33
C ILE A 29 -6.53 6.46 3.35
N SER A 30 -6.77 7.22 4.42
CA SER A 30 -5.75 7.50 5.43
C SER A 30 -5.45 6.33 6.38
N LEU A 31 -6.22 5.25 6.33
CA LEU A 31 -5.92 4.02 7.04
C LEU A 31 -4.76 3.29 6.39
N ARG A 32 -3.75 2.94 7.20
CA ARG A 32 -2.69 2.02 6.76
C ARG A 32 -3.24 0.60 6.61
N ASP A 33 -2.69 -0.19 5.70
CA ASP A 33 -3.13 -1.57 5.48
C ASP A 33 -3.11 -2.43 6.77
N SER A 34 -2.11 -2.22 7.61
CA SER A 34 -2.01 -2.88 8.92
C SER A 34 -3.16 -2.49 9.86
N GLN A 35 -3.57 -1.22 9.85
CA GLN A 35 -4.70 -0.74 10.65
C GLN A 35 -6.03 -1.30 10.11
N ALA A 36 -6.23 -1.28 8.79
CA ALA A 36 -7.41 -1.82 8.16
C ALA A 36 -7.58 -3.32 8.43
N LYS A 37 -6.50 -4.11 8.34
CA LYS A 37 -6.48 -5.53 8.71
C LYS A 37 -6.75 -5.74 10.21
N GLY A 38 -6.20 -4.91 11.08
CA GLY A 38 -6.48 -4.97 12.52
C GLY A 38 -7.93 -4.70 12.89
N LEU A 39 -8.66 -3.95 12.05
CA LEU A 39 -10.08 -3.71 12.23
C LEU A 39 -10.96 -4.90 11.82
N GLU A 40 -10.49 -5.82 10.97
CA GLU A 40 -11.26 -6.96 10.49
C GLU A 40 -11.82 -7.81 11.65
N GLY A 41 -11.02 -7.99 12.72
CA GLY A 41 -11.45 -8.70 13.94
C GLY A 41 -12.48 -7.96 14.79
N ARG A 42 -12.79 -6.68 14.51
CA ARG A 42 -13.74 -5.85 15.28
C ARG A 42 -15.19 -5.95 14.75
N GLY A 43 -15.54 -7.07 14.14
CA GLY A 43 -16.89 -7.39 13.69
C GLY A 43 -17.21 -6.92 12.26
N ARG A 44 -18.51 -7.01 11.89
CA ARG A 44 -18.97 -6.81 10.51
C ARG A 44 -18.55 -5.47 9.88
N ARG A 45 -18.51 -4.39 10.65
CA ARG A 45 -18.10 -3.06 10.14
C ARG A 45 -16.61 -3.02 9.81
N GLY A 46 -15.78 -3.63 10.66
CA GLY A 46 -14.34 -3.72 10.43
C GLY A 46 -14.01 -4.57 9.20
N ALA A 47 -14.69 -5.68 9.00
CA ALA A 47 -14.56 -6.50 7.79
C ALA A 47 -14.93 -5.73 6.50
N ILE A 48 -15.93 -4.82 6.57
CA ILE A 48 -16.26 -3.95 5.42
C ILE A 48 -15.16 -2.93 5.19
N VAL A 49 -14.58 -2.34 6.24
CA VAL A 49 -13.43 -1.41 6.11
C VAL A 49 -12.25 -2.10 5.43
N ALA A 50 -11.84 -3.27 5.93
CA ALA A 50 -10.75 -4.04 5.33
C ALA A 50 -11.00 -4.37 3.86
N LYS A 51 -12.23 -4.75 3.51
CA LYS A 51 -12.65 -5.00 2.13
C LYS A 51 -12.61 -3.74 1.24
N LEU A 52 -13.00 -2.59 1.74
CA LEU A 52 -12.95 -1.33 0.97
C LEU A 52 -11.50 -0.88 0.79
N ASN A 53 -10.64 -1.08 1.79
CA ASN A 53 -9.24 -0.73 1.74
C ASN A 53 -8.44 -1.63 0.77
N SER A 54 -8.84 -2.90 0.59
CA SER A 54 -8.21 -3.82 -0.37
C SER A 54 -8.51 -3.50 -1.85
N ASP A 55 -9.59 -2.75 -2.13
CA ASP A 55 -9.93 -2.28 -3.49
C ASP A 55 -10.36 -0.79 -3.44
N PRO A 56 -9.38 0.11 -3.23
CA PRO A 56 -9.66 1.53 -3.07
C PRO A 56 -10.25 2.17 -4.32
N ASN A 57 -9.87 1.74 -5.52
CA ASN A 57 -10.32 2.34 -6.77
C ASN A 57 -11.83 2.31 -6.93
N ARG A 58 -12.46 1.24 -6.45
CA ARG A 58 -13.90 1.05 -6.57
C ARG A 58 -14.71 2.00 -5.69
N PHE A 59 -14.32 2.19 -4.42
CA PHE A 59 -15.09 3.10 -3.57
C PHE A 59 -14.75 4.56 -3.88
N LEU A 60 -13.50 4.86 -4.26
CA LEU A 60 -13.06 6.18 -4.69
C LEU A 60 -13.92 6.71 -5.85
N ALA A 61 -14.10 5.89 -6.89
CA ALA A 61 -14.95 6.28 -8.01
C ALA A 61 -16.40 6.57 -7.57
N ALA A 62 -16.96 5.74 -6.66
CA ALA A 62 -18.32 5.97 -6.16
C ALA A 62 -18.44 7.27 -5.35
N VAL A 63 -17.47 7.54 -4.49
CA VAL A 63 -17.42 8.75 -3.66
C VAL A 63 -17.22 9.98 -4.55
N GLN A 64 -16.29 9.91 -5.50
CA GLN A 64 -16.04 11.01 -6.44
C GLN A 64 -17.29 11.41 -7.26
N VAL A 65 -18.06 10.41 -7.73
CA VAL A 65 -19.36 10.67 -8.37
C VAL A 65 -20.30 11.39 -7.41
N GLY A 66 -20.38 10.94 -6.15
CA GLY A 66 -21.21 11.55 -5.12
C GLY A 66 -20.83 13.01 -4.84
N VAL A 67 -19.55 13.29 -4.65
CA VAL A 67 -19.02 14.65 -4.42
C VAL A 67 -19.32 15.56 -5.61
N THR A 68 -19.03 15.11 -6.82
CA THR A 68 -19.23 15.89 -8.04
C THR A 68 -20.71 16.19 -8.26
N LEU A 69 -21.57 15.17 -8.14
CA LEU A 69 -23.02 15.33 -8.34
C LEU A 69 -23.61 16.30 -7.32
N THR A 70 -23.31 16.13 -6.03
CA THR A 70 -23.81 17.01 -4.97
C THR A 70 -23.29 18.44 -5.09
N GLY A 71 -22.04 18.62 -5.53
CA GLY A 71 -21.46 19.93 -5.83
C GLY A 71 -22.18 20.64 -6.98
N PHE A 72 -22.39 19.96 -8.10
CA PHE A 72 -23.14 20.52 -9.23
C PHE A 72 -24.60 20.83 -8.86
N MET A 73 -25.26 19.94 -8.12
CA MET A 73 -26.64 20.20 -7.67
C MET A 73 -26.72 21.42 -6.77
N SER A 74 -25.75 21.58 -5.82
CA SER A 74 -25.69 22.76 -4.96
C SER A 74 -25.53 24.06 -5.77
N ALA A 75 -24.62 24.09 -6.74
CA ALA A 75 -24.39 25.25 -7.60
C ALA A 75 -25.60 25.57 -8.49
N ALA A 76 -26.20 24.56 -9.13
CA ALA A 76 -27.36 24.73 -10.00
C ALA A 76 -28.58 25.27 -9.25
N PHE A 77 -28.89 24.68 -8.07
CA PHE A 77 -29.99 25.18 -7.23
C PHE A 77 -29.72 26.58 -6.69
N GLY A 78 -28.46 26.88 -6.35
CA GLY A 78 -28.07 28.21 -5.90
C GLY A 78 -28.23 29.28 -6.96
N GLY A 79 -27.74 29.01 -8.18
CA GLY A 79 -27.93 29.91 -9.30
C GLY A 79 -29.41 30.14 -9.62
N ALA A 80 -30.21 29.08 -9.74
CA ALA A 80 -31.63 29.16 -10.09
C ALA A 80 -32.49 29.85 -9.01
N THR A 81 -32.15 29.68 -7.71
CA THR A 81 -33.04 30.15 -6.63
C THR A 81 -32.58 31.44 -5.96
N LEU A 82 -31.29 31.63 -5.76
CA LEU A 82 -30.74 32.76 -5.01
C LEU A 82 -30.30 33.89 -5.91
N ALA A 83 -29.70 33.62 -7.09
CA ALA A 83 -29.26 34.66 -8.00
C ALA A 83 -30.45 35.45 -8.55
N GLY A 84 -31.54 34.78 -8.96
CA GLY A 84 -32.77 35.44 -9.42
C GLY A 84 -33.46 36.31 -8.36
N ARG A 85 -33.08 36.21 -7.09
CA ARG A 85 -33.57 37.09 -6.00
C ARG A 85 -32.64 38.24 -5.70
N LEU A 86 -31.35 38.07 -5.92
CA LEU A 86 -30.35 39.11 -5.73
C LEU A 86 -30.37 40.11 -6.88
N ALA A 87 -30.63 39.67 -8.12
CA ALA A 87 -30.64 40.51 -9.32
C ALA A 87 -31.58 41.74 -9.21
N PRO A 88 -32.86 41.63 -8.77
CA PRO A 88 -33.74 42.80 -8.62
C PRO A 88 -33.23 43.79 -7.52
N VAL A 89 -32.47 43.33 -6.55
CA VAL A 89 -31.89 44.23 -5.56
C VAL A 89 -30.74 45.04 -6.13
N LEU A 90 -29.97 44.46 -7.05
CA LEU A 90 -28.88 45.12 -7.76
C LEU A 90 -29.42 46.11 -8.81
N GLU A 91 -30.47 45.76 -9.49
CA GLU A 91 -31.19 46.68 -10.42
C GLU A 91 -31.65 47.95 -9.71
N ARG A 92 -32.25 47.80 -8.54
CA ARG A 92 -32.67 48.95 -7.71
C ARG A 92 -31.51 49.85 -7.28
N ARG A 93 -30.28 49.36 -7.34
CA ARG A 93 -29.05 50.11 -7.06
C ARG A 93 -28.41 50.71 -8.31
N GLY A 94 -29.08 50.64 -9.48
CA GLY A 94 -28.66 51.31 -10.70
C GLY A 94 -27.91 50.43 -11.69
N LEU A 95 -27.86 49.08 -11.49
CA LEU A 95 -27.34 48.21 -12.54
C LEU A 95 -28.38 47.96 -13.63
N SER A 96 -27.92 47.83 -14.87
CA SER A 96 -28.81 47.36 -15.96
C SER A 96 -29.25 45.91 -15.71
N PRO A 97 -30.44 45.47 -16.19
CA PRO A 97 -30.95 44.13 -15.89
C PRO A 97 -29.98 43.00 -16.21
N GLY A 98 -29.35 43.02 -17.37
CA GLY A 98 -28.39 42.00 -17.76
C GLY A 98 -27.08 42.00 -16.89
N ALA A 99 -26.63 43.20 -16.46
CA ALA A 99 -25.50 43.32 -15.56
C ALA A 99 -25.86 42.85 -14.13
N ALA A 100 -27.09 43.16 -13.68
CA ALA A 100 -27.58 42.73 -12.39
C ALA A 100 -27.67 41.19 -12.27
N ASP A 101 -28.20 40.53 -13.33
CA ASP A 101 -28.26 39.07 -13.40
C ASP A 101 -26.85 38.42 -13.37
N ALA A 102 -25.94 38.93 -14.19
CA ALA A 102 -24.56 38.41 -14.23
C ALA A 102 -23.83 38.58 -12.88
N VAL A 103 -23.91 39.77 -12.27
CA VAL A 103 -23.27 40.06 -10.99
C VAL A 103 -23.91 39.25 -9.87
N ALA A 104 -25.25 39.12 -9.86
CA ALA A 104 -25.97 38.30 -8.88
C ALA A 104 -25.52 36.83 -8.96
N LEU A 105 -25.40 36.27 -10.16
CA LEU A 105 -24.93 34.90 -10.39
C LEU A 105 -23.52 34.70 -9.87
N VAL A 106 -22.59 35.62 -10.18
CA VAL A 106 -21.21 35.55 -9.73
C VAL A 106 -21.11 35.60 -8.19
N ILE A 107 -21.81 36.56 -7.56
CA ILE A 107 -21.79 36.71 -6.12
C ILE A 107 -22.33 35.44 -5.42
N ILE A 108 -23.47 34.94 -5.85
CA ILE A 108 -24.10 33.76 -5.27
C ILE A 108 -23.23 32.52 -5.52
N THR A 109 -22.66 32.35 -6.70
CA THR A 109 -21.74 31.24 -7.01
C THR A 109 -20.51 31.29 -6.12
N LEU A 110 -19.87 32.43 -5.93
CA LEU A 110 -18.71 32.59 -5.04
C LEU A 110 -19.08 32.30 -3.59
N ALA A 111 -20.23 32.79 -3.12
CA ALA A 111 -20.69 32.53 -1.76
C ALA A 111 -20.95 31.02 -1.51
N ILE A 112 -21.65 30.35 -2.43
CA ILE A 112 -21.90 28.91 -2.33
C ILE A 112 -20.60 28.12 -2.45
N SER A 113 -19.71 28.50 -3.37
CA SER A 113 -18.40 27.86 -3.53
C SER A 113 -17.55 27.96 -2.25
N TYR A 114 -17.55 29.14 -1.62
CA TYR A 114 -16.84 29.31 -0.34
C TYR A 114 -17.38 28.40 0.77
N VAL A 115 -18.70 28.39 0.97
CA VAL A 115 -19.34 27.53 1.96
C VAL A 115 -19.13 26.05 1.65
N SER A 116 -19.27 25.66 0.36
CA SER A 116 -19.03 24.30 -0.10
C SER A 116 -17.57 23.87 0.13
N LEU A 117 -16.62 24.74 -0.15
CA LEU A 117 -15.19 24.45 0.08
C LEU A 117 -14.89 24.27 1.54
N VAL A 118 -15.40 25.15 2.42
CA VAL A 118 -15.11 25.09 3.86
C VAL A 118 -15.85 23.93 4.53
N VAL A 119 -17.19 23.85 4.34
CA VAL A 119 -18.04 22.90 5.06
C VAL A 119 -18.15 21.56 4.33
N GLY A 120 -18.14 21.57 3.00
CA GLY A 120 -18.26 20.39 2.14
C GLY A 120 -16.94 19.68 1.87
N GLU A 121 -15.78 20.34 2.10
CA GLU A 121 -14.49 19.76 1.71
C GLU A 121 -13.41 19.91 2.78
N LEU A 122 -12.99 21.12 3.17
CA LEU A 122 -11.82 21.33 4.03
C LEU A 122 -12.05 20.85 5.47
N ALA A 123 -13.19 21.17 6.09
CA ALA A 123 -13.49 20.73 7.44
C ALA A 123 -13.67 19.21 7.55
N PRO A 124 -14.44 18.56 6.65
CA PRO A 124 -14.51 17.09 6.62
C PRO A 124 -13.17 16.39 6.43
N LYS A 125 -12.27 16.88 5.54
CA LYS A 125 -10.92 16.34 5.38
C LYS A 125 -10.11 16.38 6.67
N ARG A 126 -10.11 17.53 7.35
CA ARG A 126 -9.39 17.67 8.64
C ARG A 126 -9.93 16.75 9.73
N LEU A 127 -11.25 16.61 9.82
CA LEU A 127 -11.89 15.71 10.78
C LEU A 127 -11.57 14.24 10.48
N ALA A 128 -11.60 13.86 9.20
CA ALA A 128 -11.28 12.50 8.76
C ALA A 128 -9.84 12.10 9.12
N LEU A 129 -8.87 12.99 8.89
CA LEU A 129 -7.47 12.75 9.25
C LEU A 129 -7.25 12.58 10.75
N GLN A 130 -8.01 13.33 11.59
CA GLN A 130 -7.88 13.26 13.05
C GLN A 130 -8.50 11.99 13.64
N ARG A 131 -9.54 11.43 13.00
CA ARG A 131 -10.35 10.33 13.55
C ARG A 131 -10.64 9.25 12.48
N ALA A 132 -9.65 8.92 11.66
CA ALA A 132 -9.81 8.05 10.51
C ALA A 132 -10.47 6.71 10.86
N GLU A 133 -10.02 6.02 11.90
CA GLU A 133 -10.53 4.72 12.31
C GLU A 133 -12.01 4.74 12.69
N SER A 134 -12.38 5.67 13.59
CA SER A 134 -13.77 5.78 14.09
C SER A 134 -14.74 6.15 12.98
N ILE A 135 -14.32 7.08 12.10
CA ILE A 135 -15.13 7.54 10.97
C ILE A 135 -15.26 6.43 9.94
N SER A 136 -14.19 5.73 9.59
CA SER A 136 -14.22 4.61 8.65
C SER A 136 -15.20 3.52 9.10
N LEU A 137 -15.17 3.14 10.37
CA LEU A 137 -16.14 2.16 10.93
C LEU A 137 -17.60 2.64 10.86
N ALA A 138 -17.81 3.97 10.99
CA ALA A 138 -19.15 4.53 10.92
C ALA A 138 -19.69 4.60 9.49
N VAL A 139 -18.84 5.00 8.52
CA VAL A 139 -19.25 5.28 7.13
C VAL A 139 -19.17 4.07 6.20
N ALA A 140 -18.29 3.09 6.49
CA ALA A 140 -18.03 1.95 5.60
C ALA A 140 -19.27 1.19 5.13
N PRO A 141 -20.27 0.90 5.99
CA PRO A 141 -21.49 0.19 5.54
C PRO A 141 -22.29 0.99 4.52
N THR A 142 -22.31 2.32 4.66
CA THR A 142 -23.02 3.22 3.74
C THR A 142 -22.28 3.34 2.41
N VAL A 143 -20.96 3.51 2.48
CA VAL A 143 -20.09 3.57 1.28
C VAL A 143 -20.15 2.26 0.49
N ASP A 144 -20.10 1.09 1.13
CA ASP A 144 -20.22 -0.21 0.44
C ASP A 144 -21.56 -0.36 -0.28
N ARG A 145 -22.67 0.10 0.31
CA ARG A 145 -23.98 0.10 -0.35
C ARG A 145 -24.02 1.03 -1.55
N ILE A 146 -23.53 2.26 -1.40
CA ILE A 146 -23.44 3.25 -2.49
C ILE A 146 -22.56 2.73 -3.61
N ALA A 147 -21.38 2.18 -3.31
CA ALA A 147 -20.47 1.60 -4.29
C ALA A 147 -21.10 0.43 -5.05
N LYS A 148 -21.93 -0.38 -4.40
CA LYS A 148 -22.69 -1.45 -5.05
C LYS A 148 -23.77 -0.91 -5.99
N LEU A 149 -24.51 0.11 -5.57
CA LEU A 149 -25.55 0.75 -6.38
C LEU A 149 -24.95 1.51 -7.56
N ALA A 150 -23.82 2.16 -7.36
CA ALA A 150 -23.12 2.94 -8.37
C ALA A 150 -22.32 2.09 -9.38
N ARG A 151 -22.31 0.74 -9.25
CA ARG A 151 -21.57 -0.17 -10.15
C ARG A 151 -21.70 0.14 -11.64
N PRO A 152 -22.92 0.33 -12.19
CA PRO A 152 -23.06 0.60 -13.63
C PRO A 152 -22.41 1.93 -14.03
N VAL A 153 -22.50 2.95 -13.17
CA VAL A 153 -21.87 4.26 -13.40
C VAL A 153 -20.35 4.14 -13.31
N ILE A 154 -19.84 3.43 -12.30
CA ILE A 154 -18.40 3.20 -12.12
C ILE A 154 -17.83 2.46 -13.33
N TRP A 155 -18.53 1.42 -13.80
CA TRP A 155 -18.13 0.67 -15.00
C TRP A 155 -18.02 1.56 -16.24
N LEU A 156 -19.02 2.41 -16.47
CA LEU A 156 -19.01 3.38 -17.59
C LEU A 156 -17.84 4.35 -17.47
N LEU A 157 -17.62 4.91 -16.27
CA LEU A 157 -16.50 5.81 -16.01
C LEU A 157 -15.15 5.12 -16.22
N SER A 158 -14.99 3.87 -15.74
CA SER A 158 -13.77 3.11 -15.93
C SER A 158 -13.44 2.87 -17.40
N ILE A 159 -14.45 2.52 -18.22
CA ILE A 159 -14.25 2.37 -19.68
C ILE A 159 -13.82 3.72 -20.29
N SER A 160 -14.52 4.79 -19.95
CA SER A 160 -14.22 6.14 -20.47
C SER A 160 -12.81 6.58 -20.08
N THR A 161 -12.42 6.38 -18.83
CA THR A 161 -11.07 6.68 -18.32
C THR A 161 -10.02 5.85 -19.03
N ASN A 162 -10.24 4.54 -19.21
CA ASN A 162 -9.31 3.67 -19.91
C ASN A 162 -9.10 4.11 -21.37
N VAL A 163 -10.15 4.57 -22.03
CA VAL A 163 -10.05 5.12 -23.40
C VAL A 163 -9.17 6.37 -23.40
N VAL A 164 -9.42 7.29 -22.47
CA VAL A 164 -8.63 8.52 -22.35
C VAL A 164 -7.17 8.22 -22.06
N VAL A 165 -6.90 7.34 -21.09
CA VAL A 165 -5.52 6.94 -20.72
C VAL A 165 -4.78 6.35 -21.93
N ARG A 166 -5.44 5.47 -22.71
CA ARG A 166 -4.86 4.92 -23.95
C ARG A 166 -4.58 5.96 -25.03
N LEU A 167 -5.46 6.96 -25.18
CA LEU A 167 -5.25 8.06 -26.12
C LEU A 167 -4.00 8.88 -25.81
N PHE A 168 -3.63 8.98 -24.51
CA PHE A 168 -2.41 9.64 -24.06
C PHE A 168 -1.20 8.70 -23.94
N GLY A 169 -1.29 7.46 -24.46
CA GLY A 169 -0.19 6.50 -24.47
C GLY A 169 0.07 5.79 -23.14
N GLY A 170 -0.83 5.94 -22.16
CA GLY A 170 -0.75 5.24 -20.87
C GLY A 170 -1.31 3.81 -20.96
N ASP A 171 -0.83 2.95 -20.07
CA ASP A 171 -1.38 1.61 -19.87
C ASP A 171 -2.39 1.60 -18.71
N PRO A 172 -3.69 1.41 -18.98
CA PRO A 172 -4.72 1.36 -17.93
C PRO A 172 -4.58 0.16 -16.99
N THR A 173 -3.78 -0.86 -17.39
CA THR A 173 -3.54 -2.09 -16.62
C THR A 173 -2.25 -2.07 -15.83
N ALA A 174 -1.42 -1.02 -15.99
CA ALA A 174 -0.22 -0.84 -15.22
C ALA A 174 -0.57 -0.83 -13.72
N GLN A 175 -0.25 -1.92 -13.04
CA GLN A 175 -0.33 -1.99 -11.58
C GLN A 175 0.76 -1.08 -10.99
N ARG A 176 0.49 -0.54 -9.81
CA ARG A 176 1.55 0.10 -9.02
C ARG A 176 2.74 -0.84 -8.97
N GLU A 177 3.90 -0.33 -9.34
CA GLU A 177 5.17 -1.05 -9.22
C GLU A 177 5.24 -1.68 -7.84
N GLN A 178 5.54 -2.98 -7.80
CA GLN A 178 5.83 -3.66 -6.55
C GLN A 178 6.99 -2.94 -5.91
N ILE A 179 6.90 -2.69 -4.60
CA ILE A 179 7.98 -2.08 -3.84
C ILE A 179 9.26 -2.84 -4.16
N SER A 180 10.24 -2.16 -4.74
CA SER A 180 11.53 -2.75 -5.10
C SER A 180 12.36 -3.01 -3.84
N ASP A 181 13.32 -3.95 -3.93
CA ASP A 181 14.24 -4.23 -2.81
C ASP A 181 15.01 -2.97 -2.39
N ALA A 182 15.33 -2.09 -3.34
CA ALA A 182 15.94 -0.80 -3.07
C ALA A 182 15.04 0.11 -2.21
N GLU A 183 13.74 0.16 -2.54
CA GLU A 183 12.77 0.96 -1.78
C GLU A 183 12.53 0.39 -0.38
N ILE A 184 12.59 -0.96 -0.20
CA ILE A 184 12.53 -1.59 1.12
C ILE A 184 13.76 -1.21 1.93
N ARG A 185 14.96 -1.22 1.34
CA ARG A 185 16.21 -0.79 2.00
C ARG A 185 16.12 0.66 2.46
N ASP A 186 15.63 1.56 1.62
CA ASP A 186 15.46 2.98 1.95
C ASP A 186 14.44 3.18 3.09
N LEU A 187 13.34 2.43 3.08
CA LEU A 187 12.34 2.47 4.16
C LEU A 187 12.91 1.98 5.51
N VAL A 188 13.74 0.96 5.49
CA VAL A 188 14.41 0.44 6.70
C VAL A 188 15.46 1.42 7.20
N SER A 189 16.31 1.95 6.32
CA SER A 189 17.37 2.91 6.66
C SER A 189 16.79 4.22 7.20
N GLY A 190 15.67 4.67 6.66
CA GLY A 190 14.97 5.89 7.08
C GLY A 190 14.02 5.72 8.27
N SER A 191 13.83 4.50 8.78
CA SER A 191 12.89 4.24 9.87
C SER A 191 13.37 4.82 11.21
N PRO A 192 12.62 5.74 11.84
CA PRO A 192 12.98 6.28 13.15
C PRO A 192 12.76 5.29 14.31
N THR A 193 12.07 4.17 14.05
CA THR A 193 11.73 3.15 15.05
C THR A 193 12.79 2.08 15.20
N LEU A 194 13.71 1.95 14.23
CA LEU A 194 14.80 0.98 14.26
C LEU A 194 16.07 1.60 14.84
N GLY A 195 16.72 0.89 15.75
CA GLY A 195 18.05 1.22 16.26
C GLY A 195 19.13 1.06 15.18
N ALA A 196 20.33 1.59 15.45
CA ALA A 196 21.45 1.46 14.50
C ALA A 196 21.86 0.00 14.29
N GLU A 197 21.86 -0.80 15.34
CA GLU A 197 22.19 -2.23 15.31
C GLU A 197 21.17 -3.04 14.48
N GLU A 198 19.89 -2.78 14.67
CA GLU A 198 18.81 -3.44 13.92
C GLU A 198 18.86 -3.12 12.42
N ARG A 199 19.19 -1.87 12.06
CA ARG A 199 19.38 -1.49 10.65
C ARG A 199 20.57 -2.22 10.03
N GLN A 200 21.67 -2.30 10.75
CA GLN A 200 22.86 -3.01 10.28
C GLN A 200 22.57 -4.50 10.02
N ILE A 201 21.84 -5.17 10.92
CA ILE A 201 21.45 -6.58 10.74
C ILE A 201 20.62 -6.75 9.47
N VAL A 202 19.64 -5.85 9.22
CA VAL A 202 18.80 -5.93 8.01
C VAL A 202 19.65 -5.70 6.76
N GLU A 203 20.58 -4.76 6.77
CA GLU A 203 21.47 -4.48 5.64
C GLU A 203 22.38 -5.69 5.34
N GLU A 204 22.95 -6.31 6.36
CA GLU A 204 23.74 -7.55 6.22
C GLU A 204 22.94 -8.71 5.62
N VAL A 205 21.64 -8.82 5.97
CA VAL A 205 20.76 -9.86 5.40
C VAL A 205 20.55 -9.62 3.90
N PHE A 206 20.32 -8.39 3.49
CA PHE A 206 20.17 -8.05 2.06
C PHE A 206 21.48 -8.29 1.29
N GLU A 207 22.62 -7.88 1.84
CA GLU A 207 23.94 -8.16 1.24
C GLU A 207 24.21 -9.66 1.10
N ALA A 208 23.85 -10.44 2.13
CA ALA A 208 24.01 -11.89 2.08
C ALA A 208 23.17 -12.55 0.98
N GLY A 209 21.96 -12.00 0.71
CA GLY A 209 21.09 -12.47 -0.36
C GLY A 209 21.65 -12.22 -1.77
N ASP A 210 22.40 -11.15 -1.94
CA ASP A 210 23.00 -10.76 -3.22
C ASP A 210 24.33 -11.47 -3.51
N ARG A 211 24.98 -12.08 -2.47
CA ARG A 211 26.27 -12.75 -2.62
C ARG A 211 26.17 -14.03 -3.44
N GLN A 212 27.08 -14.20 -4.37
CA GLN A 212 27.21 -15.43 -5.13
C GLN A 212 28.05 -16.45 -4.36
N ILE A 213 27.68 -17.74 -4.47
CA ILE A 213 28.38 -18.84 -3.78
C ILE A 213 29.88 -18.81 -4.08
N ARG A 214 30.26 -18.45 -5.32
CA ARG A 214 31.68 -18.34 -5.74
C ARG A 214 32.50 -17.34 -4.89
N GLU A 215 31.87 -16.37 -4.23
CA GLU A 215 32.55 -15.36 -3.43
C GLU A 215 32.90 -15.87 -2.02
N ILE A 216 32.19 -16.91 -1.56
CA ILE A 216 32.36 -17.49 -0.23
C ILE A 216 32.94 -18.91 -0.29
N MET A 217 33.07 -19.50 -1.48
CA MET A 217 33.56 -20.86 -1.59
C MET A 217 35.09 -20.90 -1.51
N VAL A 218 35.61 -21.95 -0.86
CA VAL A 218 37.05 -22.21 -0.79
C VAL A 218 37.53 -22.73 -2.16
N PRO A 219 38.57 -22.12 -2.75
CA PRO A 219 39.16 -22.65 -3.98
C PRO A 219 39.62 -24.10 -3.82
N ARG A 220 39.47 -24.95 -4.84
CA ARG A 220 39.81 -26.36 -4.80
C ARG A 220 41.25 -26.62 -4.31
N THR A 221 42.17 -25.74 -4.67
CA THR A 221 43.60 -25.84 -4.27
C THR A 221 43.86 -25.66 -2.79
N GLU A 222 42.87 -25.11 -2.07
CA GLU A 222 42.95 -24.83 -0.64
C GLU A 222 42.09 -25.82 0.19
N VAL A 223 41.36 -26.73 -0.51
CA VAL A 223 40.52 -27.74 0.16
C VAL A 223 41.38 -28.93 0.61
N ASP A 224 41.28 -29.30 1.85
CA ASP A 224 41.89 -30.48 2.39
C ASP A 224 41.00 -31.72 2.12
N PHE A 225 41.45 -32.60 1.24
CA PHE A 225 40.74 -33.83 0.89
C PHE A 225 41.29 -35.02 1.65
N ILE A 226 40.44 -36.01 1.91
CA ILE A 226 40.85 -37.30 2.51
C ILE A 226 40.52 -38.42 1.51
N PRO A 227 41.47 -39.24 1.05
CA PRO A 227 41.18 -40.39 0.18
C PRO A 227 40.31 -41.44 0.90
N ALA A 228 39.30 -41.98 0.19
CA ALA A 228 38.31 -42.90 0.73
C ALA A 228 38.91 -44.17 1.36
N GLN A 229 40.05 -44.65 0.86
CA GLN A 229 40.74 -45.82 1.37
C GLN A 229 41.67 -45.55 2.57
N THR A 230 41.73 -44.28 3.03
CA THR A 230 42.56 -43.92 4.18
C THR A 230 41.99 -44.58 5.46
N PRO A 231 42.83 -45.25 6.29
CA PRO A 231 42.38 -45.73 7.59
C PRO A 231 41.92 -44.58 8.50
N ALA A 232 40.83 -44.79 9.24
CA ALA A 232 40.21 -43.76 10.06
C ALA A 232 41.19 -43.11 11.05
N TYR A 233 42.08 -43.87 11.68
CA TYR A 233 43.07 -43.33 12.61
C TYR A 233 44.08 -42.37 11.93
N LYS A 234 44.47 -42.63 10.66
CA LYS A 234 45.34 -41.73 9.90
C LYS A 234 44.59 -40.44 9.50
N ALA A 235 43.34 -40.60 9.08
CA ALA A 235 42.49 -39.47 8.80
C ALA A 235 42.24 -38.59 10.04
N ALA A 236 42.10 -39.23 11.21
CA ALA A 236 41.99 -38.50 12.49
C ALA A 236 43.25 -37.70 12.79
N GLN A 237 44.46 -38.29 12.60
CA GLN A 237 45.73 -37.57 12.76
C GLN A 237 45.84 -36.38 11.81
N PHE A 238 45.48 -36.57 10.53
CA PHE A 238 45.45 -35.49 9.54
C PHE A 238 44.50 -34.38 9.95
N ALA A 239 43.30 -34.71 10.43
CA ALA A 239 42.29 -33.74 10.85
C ALA A 239 42.69 -32.97 12.11
N MET A 240 43.53 -33.56 13.00
CA MET A 240 44.05 -32.87 14.18
C MET A 240 45.01 -31.72 13.83
N GLU A 241 45.75 -31.85 12.74
CA GLU A 241 46.66 -30.83 12.22
C GLU A 241 45.94 -29.71 11.47
N ARG A 242 44.67 -29.93 11.11
CA ARG A 242 43.84 -29.05 10.33
C ARG A 242 42.69 -28.54 11.18
N ARG A 243 42.12 -27.37 10.79
CA ARG A 243 41.10 -26.70 11.61
C ARG A 243 39.68 -26.83 11.02
N HIS A 244 39.42 -27.91 10.28
CA HIS A 244 38.12 -28.08 9.62
C HIS A 244 37.27 -29.12 10.38
N SER A 245 35.95 -28.95 10.37
CA SER A 245 35.01 -29.89 10.98
C SER A 245 34.52 -30.96 10.01
N ARG A 246 34.63 -30.71 8.71
CA ARG A 246 34.19 -31.60 7.62
C ARG A 246 35.26 -31.65 6.57
N TYR A 247 35.52 -32.83 6.05
CA TYR A 247 36.51 -33.07 5.02
C TYR A 247 35.83 -33.78 3.84
N PRO A 248 35.92 -33.26 2.61
CA PRO A 248 35.48 -33.99 1.41
C PRO A 248 36.33 -35.25 1.26
N VAL A 249 35.65 -36.36 0.94
CA VAL A 249 36.30 -37.65 0.70
C VAL A 249 36.35 -37.91 -0.79
N ILE A 250 37.54 -38.24 -1.28
CA ILE A 250 37.80 -38.46 -2.69
C ILE A 250 38.07 -39.94 -3.02
N GLY A 251 37.61 -40.37 -4.20
CA GLY A 251 37.92 -41.67 -4.77
C GLY A 251 39.30 -41.69 -5.43
N GLU A 252 39.33 -41.73 -6.76
CA GLU A 252 40.56 -41.82 -7.55
C GLU A 252 41.24 -40.48 -7.80
N SER A 253 40.47 -39.40 -7.78
CA SER A 253 40.95 -38.03 -8.04
C SER A 253 40.22 -36.99 -7.20
N SER A 254 40.76 -35.76 -7.14
CA SER A 254 40.13 -34.64 -6.49
C SER A 254 38.80 -34.17 -7.13
N ASP A 255 38.51 -34.71 -8.31
CA ASP A 255 37.22 -34.49 -9.01
C ASP A 255 36.19 -35.57 -8.67
N ASP A 256 36.64 -36.69 -8.11
CA ASP A 256 35.78 -37.81 -7.74
C ASP A 256 35.43 -37.73 -6.25
N ILE A 257 34.46 -36.84 -5.93
CA ILE A 257 33.96 -36.65 -4.56
C ILE A 257 32.94 -37.75 -4.26
N VAL A 258 33.28 -38.67 -3.36
CA VAL A 258 32.39 -39.78 -2.94
C VAL A 258 31.50 -39.42 -1.74
N GLY A 259 31.79 -38.31 -1.06
CA GLY A 259 31.05 -37.83 0.08
C GLY A 259 31.88 -36.92 0.97
N PHE A 260 31.45 -36.74 2.21
CA PHE A 260 32.25 -36.05 3.21
C PHE A 260 32.29 -36.84 4.54
N VAL A 261 33.31 -36.61 5.37
CA VAL A 261 33.40 -37.16 6.70
C VAL A 261 33.44 -36.02 7.73
N HIS A 262 32.71 -36.19 8.81
CA HIS A 262 32.78 -35.27 9.93
C HIS A 262 33.92 -35.63 10.86
N VAL A 263 34.71 -34.66 11.30
CA VAL A 263 35.86 -34.89 12.19
C VAL A 263 35.50 -35.71 13.43
N ARG A 264 34.30 -35.52 14.00
CA ARG A 264 33.82 -36.27 15.16
C ARG A 264 33.77 -37.79 14.91
N ASP A 265 33.39 -38.21 13.72
CA ASP A 265 33.23 -39.62 13.38
C ASP A 265 34.59 -40.32 13.25
N LEU A 266 35.65 -39.57 12.91
CA LEU A 266 37.02 -40.08 12.88
C LEU A 266 37.59 -40.37 14.26
N PHE A 267 37.06 -39.76 15.30
CA PHE A 267 37.50 -39.98 16.71
C PHE A 267 36.66 -41.03 17.45
N ASP A 268 35.68 -41.65 16.80
CA ASP A 268 34.93 -42.76 17.39
C ASP A 268 35.86 -43.99 17.52
N PRO A 269 36.13 -44.48 18.75
CA PRO A 269 36.98 -45.63 18.97
C PRO A 269 36.49 -46.90 18.25
N ALA A 270 35.19 -47.05 18.05
CA ALA A 270 34.57 -48.17 17.33
C ALA A 270 34.94 -48.20 15.84
N MET A 271 35.39 -47.08 15.32
CA MET A 271 35.68 -46.85 13.89
C MET A 271 37.20 -46.90 13.60
N ALA A 272 38.07 -46.96 14.59
CA ALA A 272 39.53 -46.86 14.43
C ALA A 272 40.12 -47.87 13.44
N GLY A 273 39.55 -49.07 13.34
CA GLY A 273 40.00 -50.13 12.41
C GLY A 273 39.39 -50.10 11.02
N ARG A 274 38.50 -49.10 10.72
CA ARG A 274 37.79 -48.99 9.44
C ARG A 274 38.47 -47.98 8.50
N THR A 275 38.09 -48.01 7.23
CA THR A 275 38.45 -46.97 6.25
C THR A 275 37.47 -45.80 6.30
N VAL A 276 37.91 -44.62 5.86
CA VAL A 276 37.07 -43.42 5.81
C VAL A 276 35.81 -43.64 4.95
N LEU A 277 35.89 -44.46 3.91
CA LEU A 277 34.77 -44.84 3.07
C LEU A 277 33.55 -45.36 3.87
N SER A 278 33.78 -46.03 4.99
CA SER A 278 32.70 -46.55 5.83
C SER A 278 32.07 -45.51 6.77
N LEU A 279 32.60 -44.29 6.77
CA LEU A 279 32.22 -43.19 7.67
C LEU A 279 31.64 -41.99 6.90
N ILE A 280 31.59 -42.06 5.57
CA ILE A 280 31.15 -40.95 4.73
C ILE A 280 29.66 -40.68 4.89
N HIS A 281 29.33 -39.41 4.76
CA HIS A 281 27.97 -38.91 4.56
C HIS A 281 27.85 -38.47 3.11
N ILE A 282 26.73 -38.81 2.45
CA ILE A 282 26.42 -38.47 1.05
C ILE A 282 25.45 -37.30 0.98
#